data_b7e263ca0c13b76da1b5a0cd2566b998
#
_entry.id   b7e263ca0c13b76da1b5a0cd2566b998
#
_cell.length_a   1.000
_cell.length_b   1.000
_cell.length_c   1.000
_cell.angle_alpha   90.00
_cell.angle_beta   90.00
_cell.angle_gamma   90.00
#
_symmetry.space_group_name_H-M   'P 1'
#
loop_
_entity.id
_entity.type
_entity.pdbx_description
1 polymer ?
#
loop_
_entity_poly.entity_id
_entity_poly.type
_entity_poly.pdbx_seq_one_letter_code
_entity_poly.pdbx_strand_id
1 'polypeptide(L)'
;MTLSRRTTLQWLAAAATLPLFEPPALAQAGAAAVAPPFAVVDWPALPAAKPAPGYGRDPKLMEPSVPWPLTLDRSQRATLDLLGDLILPPEGDAPGAGKLGVAAFVDEWVSAPYPVQRADRERILPGLAWLDAQSRALGGRSFVALAPVQRTTLMDALMVETPAPRMVAPVAFMDKLRYLFVTGYYSLPEGKADMGYIGDQPTEGPYPGPTPEALAHLDRVLGELKLSPAVARS
;
A
#
# COMPACT_ATOMS: atom_id res chain seq x y z
N MET A 1 11.61 -0.14 -18.78
CA MET A 1 10.43 0.77 -18.71
C MET A 1 10.26 1.15 -17.24
N THR A 2 10.52 2.39 -16.86
CA THR A 2 10.27 2.88 -15.51
C THR A 2 8.79 3.20 -15.41
N LEU A 3 8.04 2.42 -14.62
CA LEU A 3 6.64 2.71 -14.33
C LEU A 3 6.59 3.95 -13.43
N SER A 4 5.94 5.03 -13.87
CA SER A 4 5.73 6.22 -13.05
C SER A 4 4.68 5.95 -11.97
N ARG A 5 4.74 6.67 -10.84
CA ARG A 5 3.71 6.60 -9.77
C ARG A 5 2.31 6.87 -10.31
N ARG A 6 2.14 7.80 -11.26
CA ARG A 6 0.88 8.07 -11.93
C ARG A 6 0.32 6.84 -12.62
N THR A 7 1.17 6.07 -13.29
CA THR A 7 0.77 4.82 -13.94
C THR A 7 0.30 3.80 -12.91
N THR A 8 1.00 3.67 -11.79
CA THR A 8 0.62 2.76 -10.69
C THR A 8 -0.71 3.18 -10.04
N LEU A 9 -0.94 4.48 -9.83
CA LEU A 9 -2.21 4.99 -9.31
C LEU A 9 -3.37 4.83 -10.30
N GLN A 10 -3.12 5.00 -11.60
CA GLN A 10 -4.14 4.76 -12.63
C GLN A 10 -4.57 3.29 -12.66
N TRP A 11 -3.65 2.36 -12.45
CA TRP A 11 -3.95 0.93 -12.33
C TRP A 11 -4.76 0.60 -11.06
N LEU A 12 -4.43 1.24 -9.93
CA LEU A 12 -5.20 1.12 -8.69
C LEU A 12 -6.61 1.71 -8.81
N ALA A 13 -6.76 2.86 -9.46
CA ALA A 13 -8.06 3.49 -9.74
C ALA A 13 -8.90 2.63 -10.70
N ALA A 14 -8.30 2.06 -11.73
CA ALA A 14 -8.98 1.16 -12.66
C ALA A 14 -9.49 -0.12 -11.97
N ALA A 15 -8.73 -0.66 -11.01
CA ALA A 15 -9.15 -1.82 -10.22
C ALA A 15 -10.32 -1.50 -9.26
N ALA A 16 -10.43 -0.27 -8.77
CA ALA A 16 -11.51 0.17 -7.87
C ALA A 16 -12.83 0.48 -8.59
N THR A 17 -12.82 0.66 -9.91
CA THR A 17 -14.00 1.01 -10.71
C THR A 17 -14.61 -0.16 -11.48
N LEU A 18 -14.09 -1.38 -11.30
CA LEU A 18 -14.73 -2.56 -11.88
C LEU A 18 -16.07 -2.80 -11.17
N PRO A 19 -17.21 -2.75 -11.92
CA PRO A 19 -18.50 -3.06 -11.34
C PRO A 19 -18.49 -4.50 -10.84
N LEU A 20 -19.23 -4.77 -9.76
CA LEU A 20 -19.57 -6.11 -9.28
C LEU A 20 -20.45 -6.86 -10.32
N PHE A 21 -19.96 -6.96 -11.54
CA PHE A 21 -20.49 -7.91 -12.51
C PHE A 21 -19.72 -9.21 -12.27
N GLU A 22 -20.42 -10.24 -11.81
CA GLU A 22 -19.93 -11.59 -11.97
C GLU A 22 -19.60 -11.75 -13.46
N PRO A 23 -18.32 -11.92 -13.84
CA PRO A 23 -18.02 -12.25 -15.22
C PRO A 23 -18.66 -13.60 -15.51
N PRO A 24 -19.32 -13.76 -16.68
CA PRO A 24 -19.68 -15.10 -17.13
C PRO A 24 -18.42 -15.94 -17.01
N ALA A 25 -18.55 -17.18 -16.57
CA ALA A 25 -17.45 -18.14 -16.37
C ALA A 25 -16.72 -18.40 -17.71
N LEU A 26 -16.03 -17.40 -18.21
CA LEU A 26 -14.93 -17.55 -19.14
C LEU A 26 -13.87 -18.27 -18.34
N ALA A 27 -13.63 -19.54 -18.74
CA ALA A 27 -12.59 -20.36 -18.20
C ALA A 27 -11.36 -19.48 -17.94
N GLN A 28 -11.10 -19.15 -16.68
CA GLN A 28 -9.81 -18.63 -16.26
C GLN A 28 -8.83 -19.76 -16.61
N ALA A 29 -8.23 -19.65 -17.78
CA ALA A 29 -6.99 -20.36 -18.04
C ALA A 29 -6.08 -19.92 -16.89
N GLY A 30 -5.95 -20.76 -15.87
CA GLY A 30 -5.29 -20.43 -14.62
C GLY A 30 -3.91 -19.87 -14.96
N ALA A 31 -3.69 -18.60 -14.67
CA ALA A 31 -2.36 -18.04 -14.82
C ALA A 31 -1.41 -18.92 -14.04
N ALA A 32 -0.38 -19.45 -14.69
CA ALA A 32 0.56 -20.35 -14.05
C ALA A 32 1.21 -19.62 -12.87
N ALA A 33 1.28 -20.28 -11.72
CA ALA A 33 1.90 -19.72 -10.53
C ALA A 33 3.35 -19.33 -10.81
N VAL A 34 3.72 -18.09 -10.53
CA VAL A 34 5.06 -17.56 -10.76
C VAL A 34 5.98 -18.02 -9.64
N ALA A 35 6.97 -18.84 -9.98
CA ALA A 35 8.00 -19.27 -9.04
C ALA A 35 9.10 -18.20 -8.94
N PRO A 36 9.58 -17.87 -7.72
CA PRO A 36 10.70 -16.95 -7.56
C PRO A 36 12.01 -17.58 -8.06
N PRO A 37 12.98 -16.76 -8.49
CA PRO A 37 14.27 -17.24 -8.99
C PRO A 37 15.25 -17.66 -7.87
N PHE A 38 14.75 -17.93 -6.66
CA PHE A 38 15.53 -18.32 -5.48
C PHE A 38 14.79 -19.35 -4.62
N ALA A 39 15.54 -20.03 -3.76
CA ALA A 39 14.94 -20.93 -2.77
C ALA A 39 14.21 -20.13 -1.70
N VAL A 40 12.93 -20.47 -1.46
CA VAL A 40 12.06 -19.75 -0.50
C VAL A 40 12.23 -20.37 0.89
N VAL A 41 12.60 -19.54 1.88
CA VAL A 41 12.62 -19.96 3.29
C VAL A 41 11.20 -20.11 3.84
N ASP A 42 11.07 -20.87 4.92
CA ASP A 42 9.79 -21.10 5.55
C ASP A 42 9.24 -19.80 6.17
N TRP A 43 7.93 -19.65 6.14
CA TRP A 43 7.26 -18.56 6.83
C TRP A 43 7.40 -18.76 8.35
N PRO A 44 7.88 -17.75 9.10
CA PRO A 44 8.14 -17.91 10.53
C PRO A 44 6.85 -18.01 11.35
N ALA A 45 6.80 -18.97 12.25
CA ALA A 45 5.81 -18.98 13.32
C ALA A 45 6.30 -18.06 14.45
N LEU A 46 5.77 -16.85 14.53
CA LEU A 46 6.04 -15.96 15.65
C LEU A 46 5.00 -16.19 16.75
N PRO A 47 5.40 -16.05 18.03
CA PRO A 47 4.43 -16.05 19.12
C PRO A 47 3.43 -14.90 18.90
N ALA A 48 2.16 -15.13 19.25
CA ALA A 48 1.14 -14.10 19.17
C ALA A 48 1.64 -12.82 19.86
N ALA A 49 1.67 -11.72 19.10
CA ALA A 49 2.14 -10.46 19.64
C ALA A 49 1.18 -10.01 20.75
N LYS A 50 1.72 -9.77 21.94
CA LYS A 50 0.92 -9.15 22.99
C LYS A 50 0.51 -7.77 22.51
N PRO A 51 -0.80 -7.48 22.38
CA PRO A 51 -1.25 -6.15 22.04
C PRO A 51 -0.78 -5.17 23.11
N ALA A 52 -0.57 -3.92 22.71
CA ALA A 52 -0.45 -2.85 23.69
C ALA A 52 -1.63 -2.91 24.67
N PRO A 53 -1.44 -2.59 25.96
CA PRO A 53 -2.53 -2.56 26.93
C PRO A 53 -3.66 -1.71 26.36
N GLY A 54 -4.89 -2.23 26.44
CA GLY A 54 -6.05 -1.66 25.79
C GLY A 54 -6.18 -0.18 26.04
N TYR A 55 -6.30 0.57 24.97
CA TYR A 55 -6.58 1.99 25.01
C TYR A 55 -8.10 2.19 24.98
N GLY A 56 -8.66 2.63 26.09
CA GLY A 56 -10.11 2.74 26.28
C GLY A 56 -10.74 4.04 25.80
N ARG A 57 -9.97 4.92 25.09
CA ARG A 57 -10.46 6.19 24.58
C ARG A 57 -9.85 6.47 23.21
N ASP A 58 -10.63 7.11 22.35
CA ASP A 58 -10.11 7.63 21.10
C ASP A 58 -9.04 8.71 21.37
N PRO A 59 -8.01 8.79 20.50
CA PRO A 59 -7.01 9.83 20.58
C PRO A 59 -7.66 11.23 20.59
N LYS A 60 -7.07 12.17 21.31
CA LYS A 60 -7.50 13.56 21.25
C LYS A 60 -7.17 14.12 19.87
N LEU A 61 -8.17 14.30 19.02
CA LEU A 61 -7.98 14.80 17.65
C LEU A 61 -7.32 16.18 17.59
N MET A 62 -7.49 17.00 18.64
CA MET A 62 -6.91 18.34 18.73
C MET A 62 -5.47 18.34 19.26
N GLU A 63 -4.99 17.24 19.79
CA GLU A 63 -3.63 17.04 20.29
C GLU A 63 -3.12 15.72 19.76
N PRO A 64 -2.78 15.63 18.47
CA PRO A 64 -2.41 14.37 17.85
C PRO A 64 -1.13 13.81 18.48
N SER A 65 -1.30 12.80 19.30
CA SER A 65 -0.21 12.03 19.89
C SER A 65 -0.57 10.56 19.83
N VAL A 66 0.43 9.70 19.60
CA VAL A 66 0.22 8.25 19.63
C VAL A 66 0.02 7.82 21.08
N PRO A 67 -1.18 7.34 21.46
CA PRO A 67 -1.50 7.06 22.86
C PRO A 67 -1.02 5.69 23.36
N TRP A 68 -0.42 4.88 22.49
CA TRP A 68 0.14 3.56 22.80
C TRP A 68 1.64 3.50 22.53
N PRO A 69 2.39 2.63 23.21
CA PRO A 69 3.81 2.46 22.95
C PRO A 69 4.04 1.85 21.56
N LEU A 70 4.97 2.43 20.81
CA LEU A 70 5.45 1.86 19.55
C LEU A 70 6.26 0.59 19.84
N THR A 71 6.13 -0.42 18.99
CA THR A 71 6.63 -1.78 19.28
C THR A 71 7.63 -2.32 18.27
N LEU A 72 7.88 -1.62 17.16
CA LEU A 72 8.92 -2.01 16.22
C LEU A 72 10.30 -1.60 16.73
N ASP A 73 11.26 -2.50 16.56
CA ASP A 73 12.65 -2.21 16.88
C ASP A 73 13.33 -1.35 15.78
N ARG A 74 14.56 -0.91 16.06
CA ARG A 74 15.33 -0.06 15.13
C ARG A 74 15.60 -0.76 13.80
N SER A 75 15.83 -2.06 13.78
CA SER A 75 16.12 -2.82 12.56
C SER A 75 14.88 -2.93 11.69
N GLN A 76 13.74 -3.24 12.31
CA GLN A 76 12.44 -3.30 11.63
C GLN A 76 12.08 -1.96 11.00
N ARG A 77 12.27 -0.85 11.72
CA ARG A 77 12.03 0.50 11.17
C ARG A 77 12.97 0.84 10.02
N ALA A 78 14.26 0.53 10.14
CA ALA A 78 15.20 0.74 9.04
C ALA A 78 14.85 -0.08 7.78
N THR A 79 14.33 -1.28 7.97
CA THR A 79 13.81 -2.11 6.87
C THR A 79 12.57 -1.48 6.24
N LEU A 80 11.65 -0.95 7.05
CA LEU A 80 10.46 -0.25 6.56
C LEU A 80 10.80 1.05 5.82
N ASP A 81 11.77 1.84 6.30
CA ASP A 81 12.22 3.06 5.59
C ASP A 81 12.72 2.72 4.19
N LEU A 82 13.56 1.68 4.07
CA LEU A 82 14.06 1.24 2.78
C LEU A 82 12.94 0.67 1.88
N LEU A 83 12.03 -0.13 2.44
CA LEU A 83 10.87 -0.64 1.69
C LEU A 83 9.96 0.49 1.23
N GLY A 84 9.80 1.53 2.05
CA GLY A 84 9.05 2.73 1.68
C GLY A 84 9.59 3.39 0.43
N ASP A 85 10.91 3.61 0.35
CA ASP A 85 11.55 4.20 -0.84
C ASP A 85 11.56 3.25 -2.05
N LEU A 86 11.47 1.93 -1.86
CA LEU A 86 11.33 0.96 -2.95
C LEU A 86 9.90 0.89 -3.49
N ILE A 87 8.90 1.05 -2.63
CA ILE A 87 7.47 1.01 -2.99
C ILE A 87 7.02 2.34 -3.59
N LEU A 88 7.40 3.44 -2.96
CA LEU A 88 7.11 4.82 -3.37
C LEU A 88 8.43 5.61 -3.43
N PRO A 89 9.21 5.41 -4.51
CA PRO A 89 10.50 6.07 -4.68
C PRO A 89 10.34 7.58 -4.89
N PRO A 90 11.38 8.39 -4.69
CA PRO A 90 11.31 9.81 -5.05
C PRO A 90 11.02 9.97 -6.55
N GLU A 91 10.16 10.94 -6.91
CA GLU A 91 9.81 11.26 -8.29
C GLU A 91 9.67 12.78 -8.48
N GLY A 92 10.46 13.38 -9.37
CA GLY A 92 10.53 14.84 -9.50
C GLY A 92 10.92 15.51 -8.19
N ASP A 93 10.11 16.44 -7.72
CA ASP A 93 10.31 17.14 -6.44
C ASP A 93 9.70 16.37 -5.24
N ALA A 94 8.91 15.32 -5.50
CA ALA A 94 8.27 14.54 -4.45
C ALA A 94 9.26 13.56 -3.81
N PRO A 95 9.48 13.63 -2.48
CA PRO A 95 10.38 12.72 -1.79
C PRO A 95 9.81 11.30 -1.71
N GLY A 96 10.67 10.30 -1.52
CA GLY A 96 10.26 8.92 -1.27
C GLY A 96 9.59 8.73 0.08
N ALA A 97 8.81 7.65 0.22
CA ALA A 97 8.06 7.38 1.45
C ALA A 97 8.97 7.11 2.66
N GLY A 98 10.13 6.47 2.44
CA GLY A 98 11.11 6.26 3.51
C GLY A 98 11.67 7.57 4.03
N LYS A 99 12.03 8.51 3.13
CA LYS A 99 12.52 9.85 3.51
C LYS A 99 11.47 10.66 4.27
N LEU A 100 10.18 10.49 3.96
CA LEU A 100 9.08 11.16 4.66
C LEU A 100 8.72 10.50 6.00
N GLY A 101 9.38 9.41 6.37
CA GLY A 101 9.14 8.74 7.64
C GLY A 101 7.80 8.00 7.71
N VAL A 102 7.24 7.56 6.58
CA VAL A 102 5.98 6.80 6.56
C VAL A 102 6.09 5.50 7.35
N ALA A 103 7.32 4.98 7.58
CA ALA A 103 7.55 3.86 8.48
C ALA A 103 7.07 4.12 9.91
N ALA A 104 7.05 5.37 10.38
CA ALA A 104 6.48 5.73 11.68
C ALA A 104 4.97 5.51 11.73
N PHE A 105 4.24 5.82 10.66
CA PHE A 105 2.82 5.49 10.53
C PHE A 105 2.58 3.98 10.57
N VAL A 106 3.42 3.19 9.88
CA VAL A 106 3.30 1.73 9.91
C VAL A 106 3.56 1.18 11.33
N ASP A 107 4.56 1.71 12.06
CA ASP A 107 4.82 1.33 13.46
C ASP A 107 3.63 1.68 14.36
N GLU A 108 3.09 2.88 14.23
CA GLU A 108 1.89 3.31 14.95
C GLU A 108 0.72 2.36 14.68
N TRP A 109 0.46 2.07 13.39
CA TRP A 109 -0.62 1.17 12.98
C TRP A 109 -0.50 -0.22 13.59
N VAL A 110 0.64 -0.89 13.41
CA VAL A 110 0.81 -2.27 13.91
C VAL A 110 0.97 -2.34 15.44
N SER A 111 1.19 -1.22 16.11
CA SER A 111 1.27 -1.13 17.56
C SER A 111 -0.06 -0.84 18.22
N ALA A 112 -1.06 -0.39 17.46
CA ALA A 112 -2.37 -0.04 17.96
C ALA A 112 -3.15 -1.27 18.49
N PRO A 113 -3.94 -1.10 19.59
CA PRO A 113 -4.61 -2.21 20.25
C PRO A 113 -5.93 -2.66 19.62
N TYR A 114 -6.33 -2.06 18.49
CA TYR A 114 -7.61 -2.34 17.85
C TYR A 114 -7.60 -3.64 17.03
N PRO A 115 -8.75 -4.31 16.85
CA PRO A 115 -8.81 -5.62 16.18
C PRO A 115 -8.20 -5.66 14.78
N VAL A 116 -8.45 -4.64 13.96
CA VAL A 116 -7.93 -4.56 12.57
C VAL A 116 -6.41 -4.43 12.58
N GLN A 117 -5.88 -3.52 13.39
CA GLN A 117 -4.45 -3.28 13.52
C GLN A 117 -3.72 -4.50 14.08
N ARG A 118 -4.33 -5.22 15.04
CA ARG A 118 -3.78 -6.47 15.53
C ARG A 118 -3.71 -7.56 14.47
N ALA A 119 -4.76 -7.71 13.66
CA ALA A 119 -4.75 -8.65 12.54
C ALA A 119 -3.68 -8.30 11.49
N ASP A 120 -3.50 -7.01 11.20
CA ASP A 120 -2.44 -6.55 10.31
C ASP A 120 -1.03 -6.77 10.92
N ARG A 121 -0.87 -6.55 12.23
CA ARG A 121 0.36 -6.85 12.96
C ARG A 121 0.77 -8.32 12.82
N GLU A 122 -0.17 -9.25 12.93
CA GLU A 122 0.07 -10.71 12.78
C GLU A 122 0.53 -11.08 11.36
N ARG A 123 0.39 -10.18 10.41
CA ARG A 123 0.90 -10.34 9.04
C ARG A 123 2.22 -9.59 8.83
N ILE A 124 2.32 -8.36 9.33
CA ILE A 124 3.49 -7.50 9.09
C ILE A 124 4.72 -7.99 9.85
N LEU A 125 4.60 -8.36 11.14
CA LEU A 125 5.76 -8.80 11.91
C LEU A 125 6.40 -10.10 11.39
N PRO A 126 5.63 -11.17 11.13
CA PRO A 126 6.18 -12.35 10.47
C PRO A 126 6.75 -12.05 9.09
N GLY A 127 6.15 -11.12 8.33
CA GLY A 127 6.66 -10.67 7.03
C GLY A 127 8.02 -10.03 7.12
N LEU A 128 8.25 -9.12 8.06
CA LEU A 128 9.56 -8.52 8.30
C LEU A 128 10.61 -9.57 8.72
N ALA A 129 10.22 -10.49 9.60
CA ALA A 129 11.11 -11.58 10.02
C ALA A 129 11.44 -12.54 8.87
N TRP A 130 10.46 -12.87 8.02
CA TRP A 130 10.66 -13.66 6.81
C TRP A 130 11.60 -12.94 5.83
N LEU A 131 11.40 -11.64 5.62
CA LEU A 131 12.21 -10.84 4.72
C LEU A 131 13.70 -10.85 5.13
N ASP A 132 13.96 -10.73 6.43
CA ASP A 132 15.31 -10.85 6.97
C ASP A 132 15.88 -12.27 6.85
N ALA A 133 15.08 -13.31 7.09
CA ALA A 133 15.50 -14.69 6.92
C ALA A 133 15.81 -15.01 5.45
N GLN A 134 14.97 -14.58 4.54
CA GLN A 134 15.18 -14.72 3.09
C GLN A 134 16.42 -13.95 2.63
N SER A 135 16.64 -12.76 3.18
CA SER A 135 17.85 -11.97 2.88
C SER A 135 19.13 -12.66 3.32
N ARG A 136 19.09 -13.33 4.47
CA ARG A 136 20.25 -14.16 4.93
C ARG A 136 20.49 -15.36 4.01
N ALA A 137 19.44 -16.01 3.56
CA ALA A 137 19.56 -17.12 2.59
C ALA A 137 20.12 -16.66 1.23
N LEU A 138 19.94 -15.39 0.87
CA LEU A 138 20.54 -14.77 -0.32
C LEU A 138 21.96 -14.21 -0.09
N GLY A 139 22.54 -14.43 1.09
CA GLY A 139 23.91 -14.03 1.43
C GLY A 139 24.04 -12.65 2.09
N GLY A 140 22.95 -11.94 2.36
CA GLY A 140 22.94 -10.69 3.13
C GLY A 140 22.90 -10.94 4.63
N ARG A 141 23.23 -9.92 5.44
CA ARG A 141 23.04 -9.97 6.90
C ARG A 141 21.61 -9.63 7.30
N SER A 142 20.94 -8.78 6.50
CA SER A 142 19.57 -8.32 6.63
C SER A 142 19.08 -7.82 5.28
N PHE A 143 17.80 -7.47 5.15
CA PHE A 143 17.28 -6.86 3.92
C PHE A 143 17.99 -5.57 3.54
N VAL A 144 18.27 -4.71 4.50
CA VAL A 144 19.00 -3.44 4.29
C VAL A 144 20.41 -3.68 3.75
N ALA A 145 21.04 -4.79 4.13
CA ALA A 145 22.41 -5.13 3.74
C ALA A 145 22.52 -5.90 2.41
N LEU A 146 21.40 -6.25 1.77
CA LEU A 146 21.42 -6.87 0.44
C LEU A 146 21.96 -5.91 -0.61
N ALA A 147 22.62 -6.45 -1.63
CA ALA A 147 22.97 -5.68 -2.81
C ALA A 147 21.71 -5.18 -3.55
N PRO A 148 21.73 -4.02 -4.22
CA PRO A 148 20.57 -3.47 -4.90
C PRO A 148 19.87 -4.47 -5.84
N VAL A 149 20.61 -5.22 -6.63
CA VAL A 149 20.08 -6.21 -7.56
C VAL A 149 19.34 -7.34 -6.83
N GLN A 150 19.85 -7.79 -5.68
CA GLN A 150 19.19 -8.84 -4.89
C GLN A 150 17.89 -8.32 -4.27
N ARG A 151 17.89 -7.05 -3.81
CA ARG A 151 16.67 -6.39 -3.30
C ARG A 151 15.60 -6.29 -4.39
N THR A 152 15.96 -5.83 -5.59
CA THR A 152 15.03 -5.74 -6.72
C THR A 152 14.46 -7.12 -7.06
N THR A 153 15.31 -8.14 -7.20
CA THR A 153 14.85 -9.52 -7.48
C THR A 153 13.88 -10.03 -6.41
N LEU A 154 14.14 -9.72 -5.12
CA LEU A 154 13.26 -10.13 -4.03
C LEU A 154 11.94 -9.34 -4.06
N MET A 155 11.98 -8.04 -4.33
CA MET A 155 10.79 -7.21 -4.48
C MET A 155 9.92 -7.65 -5.66
N ASP A 156 10.51 -7.94 -6.81
CA ASP A 156 9.79 -8.42 -7.99
C ASP A 156 9.03 -9.73 -7.68
N ALA A 157 9.66 -10.65 -6.94
CA ALA A 157 9.03 -11.89 -6.53
C ALA A 157 7.89 -11.71 -5.51
N LEU A 158 7.87 -10.59 -4.78
CA LEU A 158 6.83 -10.23 -3.81
C LEU A 158 5.66 -9.44 -4.45
N MET A 159 5.78 -9.04 -5.72
CA MET A 159 4.78 -8.22 -6.42
C MET A 159 4.06 -8.98 -7.54
N VAL A 160 3.99 -10.29 -7.46
CA VAL A 160 3.33 -11.14 -8.45
C VAL A 160 1.85 -11.34 -8.10
N GLU A 161 0.97 -11.36 -9.11
CA GLU A 161 -0.47 -11.61 -8.93
C GLU A 161 -0.79 -13.06 -8.57
N THR A 162 -0.03 -14.00 -9.13
CA THR A 162 -0.25 -15.43 -8.93
C THR A 162 1.00 -16.09 -8.34
N PRO A 163 1.19 -15.98 -7.01
CA PRO A 163 2.38 -16.50 -6.35
C PRO A 163 2.39 -18.04 -6.29
N ALA A 164 3.59 -18.61 -6.33
CA ALA A 164 3.79 -20.03 -5.98
C ALA A 164 3.34 -20.29 -4.52
N PRO A 165 2.94 -21.54 -4.17
CA PRO A 165 2.34 -21.83 -2.85
C PRO A 165 3.15 -21.32 -1.64
N ARG A 166 4.48 -21.42 -1.68
CA ARG A 166 5.37 -20.94 -0.61
C ARG A 166 5.49 -19.40 -0.56
N MET A 167 5.07 -18.71 -1.61
CA MET A 167 5.10 -17.24 -1.71
C MET A 167 3.77 -16.58 -1.36
N VAL A 168 2.70 -17.34 -1.12
CA VAL A 168 1.37 -16.77 -0.82
C VAL A 168 1.41 -15.85 0.42
N ALA A 169 2.00 -16.30 1.51
CA ALA A 169 2.09 -15.48 2.72
C ALA A 169 3.06 -14.29 2.55
N PRO A 170 4.27 -14.45 1.98
CA PRO A 170 5.13 -13.31 1.64
C PRO A 170 4.49 -12.26 0.74
N VAL A 171 3.78 -12.67 -0.31
CA VAL A 171 3.06 -11.73 -1.20
C VAL A 171 1.93 -11.02 -0.45
N ALA A 172 1.12 -11.75 0.32
CA ALA A 172 0.06 -11.15 1.12
C ALA A 172 0.58 -10.14 2.19
N PHE A 173 1.78 -10.39 2.74
CA PHE A 173 2.48 -9.41 3.57
C PHE A 173 2.84 -8.15 2.78
N MET A 174 3.44 -8.30 1.59
CA MET A 174 3.85 -7.16 0.77
C MET A 174 2.64 -6.35 0.30
N ASP A 175 1.54 -6.98 -0.08
CA ASP A 175 0.30 -6.28 -0.47
C ASP A 175 -0.26 -5.42 0.67
N LYS A 176 -0.29 -5.98 1.90
CA LYS A 176 -0.72 -5.21 3.06
C LYS A 176 0.24 -4.07 3.36
N LEU A 177 1.54 -4.31 3.26
CA LEU A 177 2.54 -3.29 3.51
C LEU A 177 2.44 -2.15 2.48
N ARG A 178 2.29 -2.47 1.20
CA ARG A 178 2.03 -1.47 0.14
C ARG A 178 0.80 -0.63 0.44
N TYR A 179 -0.30 -1.26 0.83
CA TYR A 179 -1.51 -0.55 1.22
C TYR A 179 -1.25 0.46 2.35
N LEU A 180 -0.51 0.06 3.39
CA LEU A 180 -0.17 0.96 4.49
C LEU A 180 0.75 2.10 4.04
N PHE A 181 1.76 1.82 3.21
CA PHE A 181 2.63 2.88 2.67
C PHE A 181 1.87 3.88 1.80
N VAL A 182 1.02 3.41 0.90
CA VAL A 182 0.18 4.27 0.06
C VAL A 182 -0.74 5.13 0.93
N THR A 183 -1.41 4.51 1.91
CA THR A 183 -2.30 5.24 2.83
C THR A 183 -1.54 6.31 3.63
N GLY A 184 -0.40 5.94 4.22
CA GLY A 184 0.42 6.87 4.99
C GLY A 184 0.99 8.00 4.13
N TYR A 185 1.56 7.69 2.98
CA TYR A 185 2.17 8.66 2.08
C TYR A 185 1.16 9.72 1.58
N TYR A 186 0.03 9.26 1.03
CA TYR A 186 -0.98 10.17 0.46
C TYR A 186 -1.86 10.85 1.50
N SER A 187 -1.67 10.56 2.79
CA SER A 187 -2.22 11.35 3.90
C SER A 187 -1.35 12.56 4.25
N LEU A 188 -0.07 12.58 3.83
CA LEU A 188 0.85 13.68 4.07
C LEU A 188 0.66 14.83 3.06
N PRO A 189 1.06 16.08 3.42
CA PRO A 189 1.00 17.22 2.51
C PRO A 189 1.74 16.98 1.19
N GLU A 190 2.92 16.34 1.24
CA GLU A 190 3.75 16.02 0.08
C GLU A 190 3.06 15.01 -0.85
N GLY A 191 2.43 13.98 -0.28
CA GLY A 191 1.66 13.00 -1.05
C GLY A 191 0.39 13.60 -1.66
N LYS A 192 -0.31 14.46 -0.92
CA LYS A 192 -1.45 15.22 -1.44
C LYS A 192 -1.04 16.11 -2.60
N ALA A 193 0.09 16.80 -2.51
CA ALA A 193 0.63 17.63 -3.58
C ALA A 193 1.02 16.79 -4.81
N ASP A 194 1.69 15.66 -4.62
CA ASP A 194 2.08 14.71 -5.67
C ASP A 194 0.86 14.19 -6.46
N MET A 195 -0.24 13.91 -5.74
CA MET A 195 -1.49 13.46 -6.33
C MET A 195 -2.30 14.60 -6.99
N GLY A 196 -1.93 15.86 -6.78
CA GLY A 196 -2.71 17.02 -7.20
C GLY A 196 -4.06 17.13 -6.46
N TYR A 197 -4.09 16.71 -5.20
CA TYR A 197 -5.31 16.78 -4.38
C TYR A 197 -5.69 18.24 -4.09
N ILE A 198 -6.89 18.62 -4.49
CA ILE A 198 -7.44 19.97 -4.32
C ILE A 198 -8.50 20.08 -3.22
N GLY A 199 -8.75 19.00 -2.47
CA GLY A 199 -9.66 18.98 -1.32
C GLY A 199 -9.08 19.73 -0.12
N ASP A 200 -9.79 19.69 1.01
CA ASP A 200 -9.46 20.37 2.26
C ASP A 200 -9.44 21.92 2.16
N GLN A 201 -9.83 22.46 1.02
CA GLN A 201 -9.99 23.91 0.84
C GLN A 201 -11.48 24.23 0.83
N PRO A 202 -12.00 25.04 1.77
CA PRO A 202 -13.39 25.49 1.71
C PRO A 202 -13.59 26.35 0.47
N THR A 203 -14.62 26.06 -0.31
CA THR A 203 -15.03 26.91 -1.44
C THR A 203 -16.02 27.95 -0.91
N GLU A 204 -15.67 29.21 -1.05
CA GLU A 204 -16.59 30.30 -0.71
C GLU A 204 -17.71 30.40 -1.77
N GLY A 205 -18.95 30.63 -1.30
CA GLY A 205 -20.10 30.82 -2.15
C GLY A 205 -20.80 29.51 -2.57
N PRO A 206 -21.83 29.61 -3.44
CA PRO A 206 -22.54 28.44 -3.92
C PRO A 206 -21.65 27.59 -4.84
N TYR A 207 -21.89 26.29 -4.83
CA TYR A 207 -21.15 25.37 -5.71
C TYR A 207 -21.34 25.75 -7.19
N PRO A 208 -20.25 26.00 -7.95
CA PRO A 208 -20.32 26.51 -9.32
C PRO A 208 -20.79 25.47 -10.34
N GLY A 209 -20.99 24.24 -9.92
CA GLY A 209 -21.27 23.12 -10.80
C GLY A 209 -20.01 22.48 -11.40
N PRO A 210 -20.16 21.37 -12.15
CA PRO A 210 -19.05 20.75 -12.86
C PRO A 210 -18.57 21.64 -14.02
N THR A 211 -17.27 21.55 -14.33
CA THR A 211 -16.71 22.30 -15.47
C THR A 211 -17.24 21.79 -16.81
N PRO A 212 -17.20 22.58 -17.87
CA PRO A 212 -17.60 22.14 -19.23
C PRO A 212 -16.82 20.89 -19.68
N GLU A 213 -15.53 20.80 -19.37
CA GLU A 213 -14.68 19.66 -19.69
C GLU A 213 -15.12 18.39 -18.94
N ALA A 214 -15.49 18.52 -17.67
CA ALA A 214 -16.00 17.40 -16.88
C ALA A 214 -17.34 16.90 -17.42
N LEU A 215 -18.22 17.81 -17.85
CA LEU A 215 -19.49 17.46 -18.49
C LEU A 215 -19.27 16.76 -19.83
N ALA A 216 -18.38 17.27 -20.68
CA ALA A 216 -18.04 16.66 -21.97
C ALA A 216 -17.44 15.26 -21.78
N HIS A 217 -16.58 15.08 -20.77
CA HIS A 217 -16.03 13.77 -20.41
C HIS A 217 -17.14 12.80 -20.00
N LEU A 218 -18.06 13.23 -19.12
CA LEU A 218 -19.20 12.43 -18.69
C LEU A 218 -20.08 12.02 -19.86
N ASP A 219 -20.41 12.95 -20.78
CA ASP A 219 -21.21 12.66 -21.95
C ASP A 219 -20.58 11.62 -22.86
N ARG A 220 -19.27 11.72 -23.06
CA ARG A 220 -18.52 10.72 -23.83
C ARG A 220 -18.61 9.34 -23.18
N VAL A 221 -18.37 9.25 -21.87
CA VAL A 221 -18.41 7.97 -21.15
C VAL A 221 -19.82 7.37 -21.15
N LEU A 222 -20.86 8.20 -20.93
CA LEU A 222 -22.25 7.75 -21.00
C LEU A 222 -22.59 7.23 -22.41
N GLY A 223 -22.13 7.92 -23.46
CA GLY A 223 -22.31 7.49 -24.85
C GLY A 223 -21.64 6.15 -25.13
N GLU A 224 -20.38 5.96 -24.69
CA GLU A 224 -19.65 4.70 -24.83
C GLU A 224 -20.36 3.53 -24.11
N LEU A 225 -20.92 3.79 -22.93
CA LEU A 225 -21.65 2.81 -22.13
C LEU A 225 -23.12 2.64 -22.56
N LYS A 226 -23.61 3.43 -23.53
CA LYS A 226 -25.02 3.47 -23.97
C LYS A 226 -25.99 3.75 -22.80
N LEU A 227 -25.58 4.61 -21.87
CA LEU A 227 -26.37 5.03 -20.72
C LEU A 227 -26.94 6.43 -20.96
N SER A 228 -28.18 6.66 -20.47
CA SER A 228 -28.77 7.98 -20.39
C SER A 228 -28.37 8.69 -19.11
N PRO A 229 -28.25 10.04 -19.08
CA PRO A 229 -28.05 10.78 -17.85
C PRO A 229 -29.16 10.48 -16.86
N ALA A 230 -28.81 10.16 -15.61
CA ALA A 230 -29.76 9.87 -14.55
C ALA A 230 -30.55 11.12 -14.09
N VAL A 231 -30.03 12.31 -14.37
CA VAL A 231 -30.64 13.60 -14.00
C VAL A 231 -30.69 14.50 -15.24
N ALA A 232 -31.86 15.06 -15.54
CA ALA A 232 -32.00 16.07 -16.56
C ALA A 232 -31.15 17.30 -16.20
N ARG A 233 -30.37 17.78 -17.16
CA ARG A 233 -29.59 19.01 -16.99
C ARG A 233 -30.52 20.20 -17.22
N SER A 234 -30.71 21.01 -16.20
CA SER A 234 -31.41 22.30 -16.30
C SER A 234 -30.51 23.37 -16.93
#